data_ad5cd6ae90dce048eeda93c94ace31a2
#
_entry.id   ad5cd6ae90dce048eeda93c94ace31a2
#
_cell.length_a   1.000
_cell.length_b   1.000
_cell.length_c   1.000
_cell.angle_alpha   90.00
_cell.angle_beta   90.00
_cell.angle_gamma   90.00
#
_symmetry.space_group_name_H-M   'P 1'
#
loop_
_entity.id
_entity.type
_entity.pdbx_description
1 polymer ?
#
loop_
_entity_poly.entity_id
_entity_poly.type
_entity_poly.pdbx_seq_one_letter_code
_entity_poly.pdbx_strand_id
1 'polypeptide(L)'
;EILIGLVGSEMCIRDRPYIEVALSDDEGLICTNILSGILVLVVDGFDKAISIDVRTYPQRDSSEPDRDKVIVGSRDGFVETLVANTALIRRRIRNPSLTMKILSVGSLSKTDVVLCYMDDHVDHALLNKLLKKIQDAPVESLTMNQQSLMEAMHRTRWYNPFPKFKYTERPDTAAASVLEGNIVILVDNSPSAVIVPTSIFDIIEEADDYYFPPITGTYLRLSRYLISLFTLVVTPLWLLALQNPQWVPELFQFTVQIEEPVYIPIFWQLILLEIAIDGLRLASLNTPSSLTTALSVIAGIVLSDFAVKSGWFNMQSLLYMAFVSIANYSQPSYELGYALKFLRVLLLVLTLLFNLWGFLAGLVLIFILMILNKTISGKSYLYPLIPFNGKELKKKLIRTRLHVKY
;
A
#
# COMPACT_ATOMS: atom_id res chain seq x y z
N GLU A 1 -11.04 -44.97 -5.90
CA GLU A 1 -9.66 -45.43 -5.59
C GLU A 1 -8.62 -44.88 -6.54
N ILE A 2 -8.91 -44.63 -7.82
CA ILE A 2 -7.92 -44.06 -8.77
C ILE A 2 -7.62 -42.59 -8.48
N LEU A 3 -8.57 -41.84 -7.96
CA LEU A 3 -8.41 -40.44 -7.58
C LEU A 3 -7.61 -40.26 -6.25
N ILE A 4 -7.67 -41.21 -5.34
CA ILE A 4 -7.01 -41.21 -4.05
C ILE A 4 -5.52 -41.58 -4.21
N GLY A 5 -5.17 -42.44 -5.18
CA GLY A 5 -3.81 -42.88 -5.42
C GLY A 5 -2.90 -41.89 -6.17
N LEU A 6 -3.48 -40.90 -6.84
CA LEU A 6 -2.73 -39.88 -7.62
C LEU A 6 -2.40 -38.60 -6.83
N VAL A 7 -2.95 -38.44 -5.62
CA VAL A 7 -2.82 -37.22 -4.84
C VAL A 7 -2.35 -37.57 -3.44
N GLY A 8 -1.08 -37.49 -3.24
CA GLY A 8 -0.35 -37.96 -2.06
C GLY A 8 -0.58 -37.24 -0.74
N SER A 9 -1.51 -36.32 -0.63
CA SER A 9 -1.98 -35.74 0.63
C SER A 9 -3.18 -34.82 0.39
N GLU A 10 -4.05 -34.64 1.38
CA GLU A 10 -5.15 -33.68 1.33
C GLU A 10 -4.69 -32.25 0.99
N MET A 11 -3.47 -31.92 1.32
CA MET A 11 -2.83 -30.63 1.01
C MET A 11 -2.66 -30.39 -0.49
N CYS A 12 -2.35 -31.43 -1.28
CA CYS A 12 -2.19 -31.30 -2.74
C CYS A 12 -3.52 -31.12 -3.50
N ILE A 13 -4.65 -31.56 -2.94
CA ILE A 13 -5.97 -31.38 -3.54
C ILE A 13 -6.45 -29.93 -3.36
N ARG A 14 -6.17 -29.33 -2.20
CA ARG A 14 -6.58 -27.96 -1.86
C ARG A 14 -5.74 -26.88 -2.58
N ASP A 15 -4.56 -27.22 -3.05
CA ASP A 15 -3.59 -26.28 -3.65
C ASP A 15 -3.60 -26.25 -5.18
N ARG A 16 -4.48 -26.99 -5.84
CA ARG A 16 -4.58 -26.97 -7.32
C ARG A 16 -5.40 -25.76 -7.77
N PRO A 17 -4.82 -24.83 -8.54
CA PRO A 17 -5.49 -23.57 -8.88
C PRO A 17 -6.61 -23.69 -9.91
N TYR A 18 -6.89 -24.87 -10.45
CA TYR A 18 -7.81 -24.99 -11.58
C TYR A 18 -8.97 -25.96 -11.40
N ILE A 19 -8.90 -26.95 -10.51
CA ILE A 19 -10.00 -27.90 -10.31
C ILE A 19 -10.00 -28.33 -8.85
N GLU A 20 -10.99 -27.86 -8.10
CA GLU A 20 -11.29 -28.35 -6.77
C GLU A 20 -12.41 -29.36 -6.87
N VAL A 21 -12.17 -30.57 -6.33
CA VAL A 21 -13.18 -31.60 -6.25
C VAL A 21 -13.43 -31.90 -4.79
N ALA A 22 -14.67 -31.70 -4.35
CA ALA A 22 -15.09 -31.98 -2.98
C ALA A 22 -16.29 -32.92 -2.96
N LEU A 23 -16.36 -33.79 -1.95
CA LEU A 23 -17.52 -34.63 -1.67
C LEU A 23 -18.27 -34.01 -0.48
N SER A 24 -19.59 -33.82 -0.63
CA SER A 24 -20.42 -33.28 0.44
C SER A 24 -21.77 -33.97 0.48
N ASP A 25 -22.26 -34.17 1.69
CA ASP A 25 -23.61 -34.60 2.04
C ASP A 25 -24.46 -33.48 2.65
N ASP A 26 -23.86 -32.29 2.85
CA ASP A 26 -24.55 -31.10 3.37
C ASP A 26 -25.35 -30.41 2.26
N GLU A 27 -26.69 -30.48 2.34
CA GLU A 27 -27.62 -29.84 1.39
C GLU A 27 -27.41 -28.33 1.29
N GLY A 28 -27.10 -27.66 2.41
CA GLY A 28 -26.85 -26.22 2.46
C GLY A 28 -25.58 -25.82 1.69
N LEU A 29 -24.51 -26.61 1.82
CA LEU A 29 -23.28 -26.44 1.08
C LEU A 29 -23.47 -26.73 -0.41
N ILE A 30 -24.22 -27.82 -0.74
CA ILE A 30 -24.54 -28.19 -2.12
C ILE A 30 -25.32 -27.06 -2.82
N CYS A 31 -26.35 -26.52 -2.18
CA CYS A 31 -27.13 -25.39 -2.70
C CYS A 31 -26.24 -24.13 -2.88
N THR A 32 -25.37 -23.84 -1.93
CA THR A 32 -24.43 -22.72 -2.03
C THR A 32 -23.47 -22.89 -3.20
N ASN A 33 -22.95 -24.11 -3.42
CA ASN A 33 -22.07 -24.43 -4.55
C ASN A 33 -22.78 -24.26 -5.90
N ILE A 34 -24.02 -24.73 -6.02
CA ILE A 34 -24.82 -24.55 -7.25
C ILE A 34 -25.05 -23.05 -7.52
N LEU A 35 -25.48 -22.30 -6.51
CA LEU A 35 -25.70 -20.85 -6.63
C LEU A 35 -24.40 -20.08 -6.95
N SER A 36 -23.24 -20.61 -6.56
CA SER A 36 -21.93 -20.08 -6.90
C SER A 36 -21.45 -20.49 -8.30
N GLY A 37 -22.22 -21.29 -9.05
CA GLY A 37 -21.86 -21.74 -10.39
C GLY A 37 -20.91 -22.94 -10.42
N ILE A 38 -20.72 -23.64 -9.30
CA ILE A 38 -19.93 -24.87 -9.22
C ILE A 38 -20.73 -26.01 -9.79
N LEU A 39 -20.11 -26.84 -10.63
CA LEU A 39 -20.73 -28.08 -11.15
C LEU A 39 -20.89 -29.06 -10.01
N VAL A 40 -22.15 -29.48 -9.77
CA VAL A 40 -22.48 -30.52 -8.79
C VAL A 40 -23.07 -31.73 -9.50
N LEU A 41 -22.43 -32.87 -9.26
CA LEU A 41 -22.90 -34.18 -9.74
C LEU A 41 -23.52 -34.94 -8.58
N VAL A 42 -24.79 -35.28 -8.74
CA VAL A 42 -25.52 -36.19 -7.85
C VAL A 42 -25.70 -37.50 -8.60
N VAL A 43 -25.19 -38.58 -8.03
CA VAL A 43 -25.23 -39.91 -8.67
C VAL A 43 -26.15 -40.84 -7.85
N ASP A 44 -27.08 -41.42 -8.49
CA ASP A 44 -28.00 -42.37 -7.82
C ASP A 44 -27.26 -43.55 -7.19
N GLY A 45 -27.60 -43.87 -5.95
CA GLY A 45 -26.90 -44.89 -5.15
C GLY A 45 -25.68 -44.43 -4.37
N PHE A 46 -25.34 -43.13 -4.39
CA PHE A 46 -24.28 -42.53 -3.56
C PHE A 46 -24.87 -41.49 -2.61
N ASP A 47 -24.44 -41.54 -1.37
CA ASP A 47 -24.90 -40.62 -0.29
C ASP A 47 -24.29 -39.23 -0.35
N LYS A 48 -23.32 -38.99 -1.24
CA LYS A 48 -22.57 -37.73 -1.34
C LYS A 48 -22.59 -37.19 -2.76
N ALA A 49 -22.81 -35.89 -2.87
CA ALA A 49 -22.66 -35.16 -4.12
C ALA A 49 -21.16 -34.82 -4.37
N ILE A 50 -20.76 -34.80 -5.63
CA ILE A 50 -19.44 -34.41 -6.09
C ILE A 50 -19.52 -32.98 -6.58
N SER A 51 -18.88 -32.06 -5.91
CA SER A 51 -18.72 -30.66 -6.34
C SER A 51 -17.39 -30.49 -7.10
N ILE A 52 -17.46 -29.99 -8.32
CA ILE A 52 -16.30 -29.78 -9.20
C ILE A 52 -16.25 -28.32 -9.61
N ASP A 53 -15.23 -27.59 -9.16
CA ASP A 53 -15.05 -26.19 -9.56
C ASP A 53 -14.36 -26.08 -10.91
N VAL A 54 -15.16 -25.94 -11.96
CA VAL A 54 -14.74 -25.75 -13.36
C VAL A 54 -15.12 -24.36 -13.87
N ARG A 55 -15.37 -23.43 -12.96
CA ARG A 55 -15.80 -22.08 -13.33
C ARG A 55 -14.74 -21.36 -14.16
N THR A 56 -15.17 -20.74 -15.24
CA THR A 56 -14.36 -19.82 -16.03
C THR A 56 -15.01 -18.46 -15.97
N TYR A 57 -14.42 -17.56 -15.20
CA TYR A 57 -14.92 -16.20 -15.09
C TYR A 57 -14.38 -15.33 -16.24
N PRO A 58 -15.19 -14.38 -16.76
CA PRO A 58 -14.66 -13.32 -17.58
C PRO A 58 -13.60 -12.54 -16.76
N GLN A 59 -12.38 -12.52 -17.25
CA GLN A 59 -11.28 -11.83 -16.57
C GLN A 59 -10.45 -11.09 -17.61
N ARG A 60 -9.81 -10.00 -17.17
CA ARG A 60 -8.79 -9.35 -17.98
C ARG A 60 -7.51 -10.19 -17.99
N ASP A 61 -6.76 -10.07 -19.05
CA ASP A 61 -5.41 -10.64 -19.09
C ASP A 61 -4.50 -9.96 -18.07
N SER A 62 -3.56 -10.74 -17.53
CA SER A 62 -2.52 -10.18 -16.66
C SER A 62 -1.68 -9.17 -17.43
N SER A 63 -1.67 -7.93 -16.97
CA SER A 63 -0.92 -6.82 -17.56
C SER A 63 -0.16 -6.06 -16.50
N GLU A 64 0.78 -5.22 -16.92
CA GLU A 64 1.53 -4.38 -15.99
C GLU A 64 0.58 -3.48 -15.18
N PRO A 65 0.71 -3.46 -13.85
CA PRO A 65 -0.14 -2.64 -12.99
C PRO A 65 0.06 -1.15 -13.25
N ASP A 66 -0.98 -0.35 -13.13
CA ASP A 66 -0.87 1.10 -13.30
C ASP A 66 -0.17 1.79 -12.13
N ARG A 67 -0.33 1.25 -10.92
CA ARG A 67 0.19 1.87 -9.69
C ARG A 67 1.57 1.38 -9.30
N ASP A 68 1.91 0.14 -9.61
CA ASP A 68 3.11 -0.58 -9.15
C ASP A 68 4.06 -0.84 -10.33
N LYS A 69 4.22 0.16 -11.22
CA LYS A 69 5.09 0.08 -12.40
C LYS A 69 6.54 -0.03 -11.99
N VAL A 70 7.31 -0.78 -12.75
CA VAL A 70 8.77 -0.91 -12.59
C VAL A 70 9.48 -0.60 -13.89
N ILE A 71 10.69 -0.06 -13.75
CA ILE A 71 11.54 0.24 -14.91
C ILE A 71 12.08 -1.05 -15.50
N VAL A 72 12.47 -2.00 -14.64
CA VAL A 72 13.02 -3.30 -15.03
C VAL A 72 12.35 -4.39 -14.20
N GLY A 73 11.96 -5.51 -14.82
CA GLY A 73 11.41 -6.65 -14.10
C GLY A 73 10.20 -7.29 -14.75
N SER A 74 9.47 -8.08 -13.98
CA SER A 74 8.24 -8.73 -14.41
C SER A 74 7.15 -7.70 -14.67
N ARG A 75 6.36 -7.90 -15.72
CA ARG A 75 5.23 -7.01 -16.07
C ARG A 75 3.87 -7.64 -15.76
N ASP A 76 3.86 -8.78 -15.08
CA ASP A 76 2.61 -9.40 -14.65
C ASP A 76 2.03 -8.61 -13.48
N GLY A 77 0.73 -8.34 -13.52
CA GLY A 77 -0.06 -7.81 -12.40
C GLY A 77 -1.09 -8.81 -11.92
N PHE A 78 -1.56 -8.63 -10.70
CA PHE A 78 -2.73 -9.32 -10.20
C PHE A 78 -3.98 -8.87 -10.95
N VAL A 79 -4.94 -9.79 -11.04
CA VAL A 79 -6.25 -9.55 -11.65
C VAL A 79 -7.35 -9.70 -10.58
N GLU A 80 -8.59 -9.46 -10.96
CA GLU A 80 -9.72 -9.54 -10.02
C GLU A 80 -10.01 -10.98 -9.58
N THR A 81 -9.64 -11.98 -10.39
CA THR A 81 -9.92 -13.40 -10.15
C THR A 81 -8.91 -14.01 -9.18
N LEU A 82 -9.38 -14.45 -8.01
CA LEU A 82 -8.56 -15.02 -6.94
C LEU A 82 -7.72 -16.22 -7.38
N VAL A 83 -8.30 -17.13 -8.16
CA VAL A 83 -7.62 -18.35 -8.65
C VAL A 83 -6.42 -18.00 -9.55
N ALA A 84 -6.58 -17.03 -10.45
CA ALA A 84 -5.46 -16.54 -11.27
C ALA A 84 -4.35 -15.95 -10.42
N ASN A 85 -4.68 -15.18 -9.37
CA ASN A 85 -3.72 -14.58 -8.47
C ASN A 85 -2.93 -15.61 -7.66
N THR A 86 -3.59 -16.66 -7.17
CA THR A 86 -2.91 -17.77 -6.48
C THR A 86 -1.96 -18.52 -7.42
N ALA A 87 -2.38 -18.76 -8.67
CA ALA A 87 -1.55 -19.38 -9.70
C ALA A 87 -0.29 -18.56 -10.01
N LEU A 88 -0.39 -17.22 -10.05
CA LEU A 88 0.76 -16.33 -10.27
C LEU A 88 1.80 -16.41 -9.14
N ILE A 89 1.36 -16.55 -7.88
CA ILE A 89 2.28 -16.78 -6.75
C ILE A 89 2.87 -18.20 -6.82
N ARG A 90 2.04 -19.23 -7.05
CA ARG A 90 2.48 -20.63 -7.13
C ARG A 90 3.49 -20.86 -8.26
N ARG A 91 3.35 -20.19 -9.39
CA ARG A 91 4.28 -20.24 -10.51
C ARG A 91 5.70 -19.80 -10.09
N ARG A 92 5.80 -18.82 -9.18
CA ARG A 92 7.05 -18.27 -8.68
C ARG A 92 7.66 -19.06 -7.52
N ILE A 93 6.82 -19.65 -6.68
CA ILE A 93 7.24 -20.42 -5.51
C ILE A 93 6.81 -21.87 -5.70
N ARG A 94 7.75 -22.71 -6.19
CA ARG A 94 7.52 -24.13 -6.46
C ARG A 94 8.00 -24.99 -5.30
N ASN A 95 7.60 -24.62 -4.07
CA ASN A 95 7.99 -25.31 -2.85
C ASN A 95 6.73 -25.90 -2.19
N PRO A 96 6.75 -27.17 -1.70
CA PRO A 96 5.63 -27.77 -0.99
C PRO A 96 5.26 -27.08 0.33
N SER A 97 6.21 -26.38 0.96
CA SER A 97 5.93 -25.56 2.18
C SER A 97 5.08 -24.33 1.91
N LEU A 98 4.85 -23.93 0.64
CA LEU A 98 3.93 -22.85 0.32
C LEU A 98 2.51 -23.32 0.56
N THR A 99 1.85 -22.72 1.55
CA THR A 99 0.46 -23.00 1.91
C THR A 99 -0.43 -21.85 1.48
N MET A 100 -1.57 -22.21 0.89
CA MET A 100 -2.63 -21.30 0.47
C MET A 100 -3.92 -21.68 1.19
N LYS A 101 -4.24 -20.99 2.27
CA LYS A 101 -5.41 -21.29 3.08
C LYS A 101 -6.58 -20.44 2.66
N ILE A 102 -7.62 -21.08 2.14
CA ILE A 102 -8.85 -20.44 1.68
C ILE A 102 -9.81 -20.28 2.86
N LEU A 103 -10.45 -19.14 2.95
CA LEU A 103 -11.49 -18.77 3.92
C LEU A 103 -12.61 -18.04 3.18
N SER A 104 -13.86 -18.23 3.60
CA SER A 104 -14.99 -17.45 3.11
C SER A 104 -15.42 -16.45 4.18
N VAL A 105 -15.61 -15.19 3.81
CA VAL A 105 -15.91 -14.06 4.71
C VAL A 105 -17.19 -13.35 4.27
N GLY A 106 -17.97 -12.94 5.25
CA GLY A 106 -19.29 -12.32 5.04
C GLY A 106 -20.42 -13.32 5.00
N SER A 107 -21.47 -13.04 5.76
CA SER A 107 -22.66 -13.92 5.82
C SER A 107 -23.48 -13.91 4.53
N LEU A 108 -23.51 -12.76 3.83
CA LEU A 108 -24.25 -12.59 2.58
C LEU A 108 -23.34 -12.75 1.35
N SER A 109 -22.17 -12.08 1.32
CA SER A 109 -21.31 -12.11 0.12
C SER A 109 -20.50 -13.38 -0.01
N LYS A 110 -20.18 -14.07 1.10
CA LYS A 110 -19.34 -15.28 1.12
C LYS A 110 -18.09 -15.12 0.24
N THR A 111 -17.41 -13.97 0.38
CA THR A 111 -16.27 -13.63 -0.45
C THR A 111 -15.06 -14.49 -0.08
N ASP A 112 -14.42 -15.08 -1.07
CA ASP A 112 -13.25 -15.93 -0.85
C ASP A 112 -12.00 -15.09 -0.57
N VAL A 113 -11.26 -15.51 0.46
CA VAL A 113 -10.02 -14.88 0.92
C VAL A 113 -8.96 -15.96 1.05
N VAL A 114 -7.79 -15.74 0.47
CA VAL A 114 -6.65 -16.68 0.55
C VAL A 114 -5.52 -16.06 1.34
N LEU A 115 -5.01 -16.80 2.32
CA LEU A 115 -3.75 -16.48 3.00
C LEU A 115 -2.64 -17.34 2.39
N CYS A 116 -1.67 -16.67 1.78
CA CYS A 116 -0.47 -17.30 1.20
C CYS A 116 0.70 -17.10 2.15
N TYR A 117 1.36 -18.17 2.56
CA TYR A 117 2.53 -18.13 3.45
C TYR A 117 3.42 -19.37 3.28
N MET A 118 4.70 -19.25 3.70
CA MET A 118 5.60 -20.41 3.83
C MET A 118 5.45 -20.99 5.23
N ASP A 119 5.05 -22.24 5.33
CA ASP A 119 4.76 -22.88 6.62
C ASP A 119 5.98 -22.99 7.54
N ASP A 120 7.16 -23.15 6.95
CA ASP A 120 8.47 -23.24 7.61
C ASP A 120 9.07 -21.89 8.02
N HIS A 121 8.55 -20.75 7.51
CA HIS A 121 9.10 -19.41 7.77
C HIS A 121 8.13 -18.46 8.47
N VAL A 122 6.83 -18.77 8.46
CA VAL A 122 5.78 -17.91 9.01
C VAL A 122 5.79 -17.86 10.53
N ASP A 123 5.44 -16.70 11.10
CA ASP A 123 5.11 -16.59 12.53
C ASP A 123 3.71 -17.18 12.76
N HIS A 124 3.64 -18.43 13.23
CA HIS A 124 2.39 -19.14 13.49
C HIS A 124 1.50 -18.44 14.53
N ALA A 125 2.07 -17.67 15.47
CA ALA A 125 1.28 -16.89 16.43
C ALA A 125 0.52 -15.75 15.70
N LEU A 126 1.20 -15.06 14.77
CA LEU A 126 0.59 -14.06 13.93
C LEU A 126 -0.45 -14.68 12.98
N LEU A 127 -0.12 -15.80 12.35
CA LEU A 127 -1.01 -16.53 11.44
C LEU A 127 -2.32 -16.89 12.14
N ASN A 128 -2.27 -17.53 13.31
CA ASN A 128 -3.45 -17.93 14.07
C ASN A 128 -4.28 -16.70 14.52
N LYS A 129 -3.63 -15.61 14.87
CA LYS A 129 -4.30 -14.34 15.19
C LYS A 129 -5.04 -13.76 13.99
N LEU A 130 -4.43 -13.81 12.80
CA LEU A 130 -5.05 -13.34 11.55
C LEU A 130 -6.22 -14.23 11.16
N LEU A 131 -6.05 -15.55 11.18
CA LEU A 131 -7.10 -16.51 10.88
C LEU A 131 -8.34 -16.27 11.75
N LYS A 132 -8.12 -16.15 13.08
CA LYS A 132 -9.22 -15.85 14.00
C LYS A 132 -9.90 -14.52 13.67
N LYS A 133 -9.14 -13.46 13.40
CA LYS A 133 -9.71 -12.15 13.06
C LYS A 133 -10.51 -12.15 11.75
N ILE A 134 -10.09 -12.93 10.77
CA ILE A 134 -10.81 -13.07 9.48
C ILE A 134 -12.09 -13.87 9.69
N GLN A 135 -12.04 -14.98 10.43
CA GLN A 135 -13.21 -15.81 10.71
C GLN A 135 -14.24 -15.11 11.60
N ASP A 136 -13.77 -14.37 12.60
CA ASP A 136 -14.61 -13.62 13.55
C ASP A 136 -15.02 -12.23 13.01
N ALA A 137 -14.71 -11.89 11.75
CA ALA A 137 -15.02 -10.58 11.19
C ALA A 137 -16.55 -10.35 11.14
N PRO A 138 -17.09 -9.36 11.86
CA PRO A 138 -18.52 -9.13 11.99
C PRO A 138 -19.08 -8.37 10.79
N VAL A 139 -18.94 -8.94 9.59
CA VAL A 139 -19.35 -8.29 8.33
C VAL A 139 -20.35 -9.16 7.58
N GLU A 140 -21.39 -8.54 7.04
CA GLU A 140 -22.37 -9.21 6.19
C GLU A 140 -21.84 -9.37 4.76
N SER A 141 -21.14 -8.34 4.26
CA SER A 141 -20.52 -8.38 2.95
C SER A 141 -19.25 -7.53 2.90
N LEU A 142 -18.29 -7.93 2.05
CA LEU A 142 -17.08 -7.17 1.74
C LEU A 142 -17.34 -6.28 0.52
N THR A 143 -18.03 -5.15 0.71
CA THR A 143 -18.46 -4.27 -0.39
C THR A 143 -17.29 -3.63 -1.16
N MET A 144 -16.19 -3.29 -0.46
CA MET A 144 -14.93 -2.80 -1.03
C MET A 144 -13.83 -3.86 -0.93
N ASN A 145 -14.22 -5.12 -1.03
CA ASN A 145 -13.34 -6.29 -1.08
C ASN A 145 -12.22 -6.24 -0.02
N GLN A 146 -10.97 -6.14 -0.45
CA GLN A 146 -9.83 -6.12 0.46
C GLN A 146 -9.85 -4.98 1.47
N GLN A 147 -10.31 -3.78 1.09
CA GLN A 147 -10.36 -2.62 2.00
C GLN A 147 -11.34 -2.88 3.14
N SER A 148 -12.54 -3.39 2.82
CA SER A 148 -13.54 -3.77 3.83
C SER A 148 -13.01 -4.85 4.77
N LEU A 149 -12.27 -5.83 4.26
CA LEU A 149 -11.63 -6.85 5.08
C LEU A 149 -10.59 -6.25 6.03
N MET A 150 -9.74 -5.34 5.53
CA MET A 150 -8.71 -4.69 6.36
C MET A 150 -9.33 -3.84 7.47
N GLU A 151 -10.39 -3.11 7.18
CA GLU A 151 -11.14 -2.33 8.18
C GLU A 151 -11.81 -3.23 9.23
N ALA A 152 -12.40 -4.35 8.81
CA ALA A 152 -12.98 -5.32 9.74
C ALA A 152 -11.95 -5.96 10.66
N MET A 153 -10.75 -6.28 10.14
CA MET A 153 -9.66 -6.88 10.93
C MET A 153 -8.94 -5.90 11.86
N HIS A 154 -8.90 -4.63 11.49
CA HIS A 154 -8.14 -3.63 12.24
C HIS A 154 -8.91 -2.33 12.41
N ARG A 155 -9.29 -2.06 13.66
CA ARG A 155 -9.94 -0.80 14.01
C ARG A 155 -8.94 0.36 13.87
N THR A 156 -9.04 1.11 12.79
CA THR A 156 -8.21 2.30 12.57
C THR A 156 -8.66 3.42 13.49
N ARG A 157 -7.67 4.15 14.04
CA ARG A 157 -7.95 5.36 14.82
C ARG A 157 -8.06 6.54 13.86
N TRP A 158 -9.19 7.23 13.82
CA TRP A 158 -9.48 8.32 12.88
C TRP A 158 -8.43 9.45 12.84
N TYR A 159 -7.70 9.66 13.94
CA TYR A 159 -6.67 10.70 14.04
C TYR A 159 -5.28 10.26 13.58
N ASN A 160 -5.08 8.99 13.26
CA ASN A 160 -3.79 8.47 12.83
C ASN A 160 -3.84 8.18 11.32
N PRO A 161 -3.20 9.03 10.49
CA PRO A 161 -3.27 8.92 9.03
C PRO A 161 -2.30 7.87 8.45
N PHE A 162 -1.41 7.28 9.26
CA PHE A 162 -0.41 6.36 8.74
C PHE A 162 -1.02 5.04 8.25
N PRO A 163 -0.66 4.57 7.04
CA PRO A 163 -1.11 3.29 6.51
C PRO A 163 -0.64 2.13 7.40
N LYS A 164 -1.49 1.10 7.52
CA LYS A 164 -1.25 -0.08 8.36
C LYS A 164 -0.82 -1.29 7.57
N PHE A 165 -1.09 -1.29 6.30
CA PHE A 165 -0.89 -2.40 5.39
C PHE A 165 -0.07 -1.94 4.19
N LYS A 166 0.67 -2.87 3.61
CA LYS A 166 1.28 -2.67 2.29
C LYS A 166 0.42 -3.39 1.27
N TYR A 167 -0.02 -2.64 0.27
CA TYR A 167 -0.71 -3.18 -0.90
C TYR A 167 0.28 -3.33 -2.04
N THR A 168 0.15 -4.38 -2.82
CA THR A 168 0.90 -4.56 -4.05
C THR A 168 0.03 -5.20 -5.12
N GLU A 169 0.12 -4.69 -6.34
CA GLU A 169 -0.51 -5.27 -7.52
C GLU A 169 0.43 -6.25 -8.23
N ARG A 170 1.64 -6.48 -7.66
CA ARG A 170 2.71 -7.26 -8.27
C ARG A 170 2.87 -8.64 -7.63
N PRO A 171 2.70 -9.71 -8.42
CA PRO A 171 2.92 -11.07 -7.94
C PRO A 171 4.38 -11.39 -7.56
N ASP A 172 5.37 -10.71 -8.15
CA ASP A 172 6.79 -10.90 -7.80
C ASP A 172 7.11 -10.32 -6.41
N THR A 173 6.60 -9.13 -6.09
CA THR A 173 6.72 -8.51 -4.76
C THR A 173 6.02 -9.34 -3.69
N ALA A 174 4.79 -9.82 -4.00
CA ALA A 174 4.05 -10.69 -3.10
C ALA A 174 4.79 -12.02 -2.83
N ALA A 175 5.29 -12.67 -3.89
CA ALA A 175 6.05 -13.92 -3.75
C ALA A 175 7.36 -13.71 -2.96
N ALA A 176 8.11 -12.63 -3.20
CA ALA A 176 9.30 -12.29 -2.43
C ALA A 176 8.96 -12.12 -0.94
N SER A 177 7.87 -11.42 -0.64
CA SER A 177 7.40 -11.21 0.75
C SER A 177 7.02 -12.52 1.44
N VAL A 178 6.38 -13.45 0.72
CA VAL A 178 6.05 -14.79 1.24
C VAL A 178 7.33 -15.58 1.57
N LEU A 179 8.34 -15.52 0.71
CA LEU A 179 9.64 -16.19 0.95
C LEU A 179 10.41 -15.59 2.14
N GLU A 180 10.17 -14.31 2.46
CA GLU A 180 10.73 -13.65 3.65
C GLU A 180 9.98 -13.99 4.95
N GLY A 181 8.91 -14.81 4.88
CA GLY A 181 8.10 -15.22 6.03
C GLY A 181 6.91 -14.31 6.35
N ASN A 182 6.59 -13.35 5.47
CA ASN A 182 5.38 -12.58 5.58
C ASN A 182 4.16 -13.37 5.10
N ILE A 183 2.98 -12.94 5.53
CA ILE A 183 1.70 -13.48 5.09
C ILE A 183 1.13 -12.54 4.03
N VAL A 184 0.76 -13.08 2.88
CA VAL A 184 0.10 -12.36 1.81
C VAL A 184 -1.37 -12.74 1.79
N ILE A 185 -2.24 -11.75 1.82
CA ILE A 185 -3.69 -11.92 1.79
C ILE A 185 -4.20 -11.51 0.42
N LEU A 186 -4.85 -12.43 -0.26
CA LEU A 186 -5.56 -12.22 -1.51
C LEU A 186 -7.07 -12.24 -1.22
N VAL A 187 -7.80 -11.32 -1.80
CA VAL A 187 -9.27 -11.24 -1.67
C VAL A 187 -9.86 -11.31 -3.06
N ASP A 188 -10.90 -12.09 -3.24
CA ASP A 188 -11.59 -12.18 -4.52
C ASP A 188 -12.15 -10.83 -4.96
N ASN A 189 -12.23 -10.61 -6.27
CA ASN A 189 -12.60 -9.34 -6.89
C ASN A 189 -11.63 -8.17 -6.56
N SER A 190 -10.37 -8.47 -6.21
CA SER A 190 -9.36 -7.43 -5.91
C SER A 190 -8.08 -7.67 -6.71
N PRO A 191 -7.62 -6.68 -7.51
CA PRO A 191 -6.41 -6.80 -8.31
C PRO A 191 -5.14 -6.50 -7.51
N SER A 192 -5.18 -6.61 -6.20
CA SER A 192 -4.01 -6.37 -5.35
C SER A 192 -3.99 -7.30 -4.13
N ALA A 193 -2.78 -7.55 -3.65
CA ALA A 193 -2.50 -8.33 -2.46
C ALA A 193 -2.15 -7.44 -1.28
N VAL A 194 -2.47 -7.90 -0.07
CA VAL A 194 -2.10 -7.24 1.19
C VAL A 194 -0.99 -8.02 1.86
N ILE A 195 0.10 -7.35 2.20
CA ILE A 195 1.26 -7.93 2.87
C ILE A 195 1.21 -7.59 4.35
N VAL A 196 1.37 -8.59 5.21
CA VAL A 196 1.41 -8.45 6.67
C VAL A 196 2.49 -9.36 7.28
N PRO A 197 3.17 -8.90 8.35
CA PRO A 197 3.10 -7.60 9.01
C PRO A 197 3.82 -6.51 8.23
N THR A 198 3.44 -5.25 8.43
CA THR A 198 4.01 -4.12 7.69
C THR A 198 4.50 -3.02 8.63
N SER A 199 5.74 -2.57 8.44
CA SER A 199 6.34 -1.39 9.07
C SER A 199 6.38 -0.22 8.09
N ILE A 200 6.74 0.98 8.53
CA ILE A 200 6.92 2.12 7.63
C ILE A 200 8.03 1.87 6.60
N PHE A 201 9.06 1.12 6.98
CA PHE A 201 10.16 0.77 6.09
C PHE A 201 9.69 -0.12 4.93
N ASP A 202 8.77 -1.04 5.22
CA ASP A 202 8.19 -1.93 4.19
C ASP A 202 7.30 -1.15 3.21
N ILE A 203 6.60 -0.11 3.67
CA ILE A 203 5.75 0.73 2.83
C ILE A 203 6.57 1.57 1.85
N ILE A 204 7.74 2.07 2.26
CA ILE A 204 8.63 2.90 1.43
C ILE A 204 9.44 2.04 0.44
N GLU A 205 9.58 0.74 0.71
CA GLU A 205 10.33 -0.19 -0.13
C GLU A 205 9.57 -0.56 -1.40
N GLU A 206 10.24 -0.51 -2.56
CA GLU A 206 9.69 -0.86 -3.88
C GLU A 206 10.45 -2.00 -4.55
N ALA A 207 9.81 -2.62 -5.54
CA ALA A 207 10.38 -3.73 -6.32
C ALA A 207 11.66 -3.31 -7.09
N ASP A 208 11.70 -2.10 -7.60
CA ASP A 208 12.85 -1.56 -8.35
C ASP A 208 14.16 -1.60 -7.55
N ASP A 209 14.10 -1.50 -6.22
CA ASP A 209 15.29 -1.60 -5.36
C ASP A 209 16.05 -2.91 -5.57
N TYR A 210 15.32 -3.97 -5.90
CA TYR A 210 15.88 -5.32 -6.07
C TYR A 210 16.28 -5.65 -7.50
N TYR A 211 15.69 -4.98 -8.48
CA TYR A 211 16.02 -5.20 -9.89
C TYR A 211 17.30 -4.49 -10.32
N PHE A 212 17.68 -3.40 -9.65
CA PHE A 212 18.95 -2.71 -9.92
C PHE A 212 20.13 -3.28 -9.15
N PRO A 213 21.38 -2.96 -9.52
CA PRO A 213 22.57 -3.31 -8.72
C PRO A 213 22.49 -2.80 -7.27
N PRO A 214 23.15 -3.43 -6.29
CA PRO A 214 23.02 -3.08 -4.87
C PRO A 214 23.28 -1.62 -4.54
N ILE A 215 24.21 -0.97 -5.21
CA ILE A 215 24.51 0.45 -4.99
C ILE A 215 23.35 1.34 -5.46
N THR A 216 22.82 1.07 -6.66
CA THR A 216 21.69 1.82 -7.23
C THR A 216 20.42 1.60 -6.43
N GLY A 217 20.10 0.34 -6.08
CA GLY A 217 18.94 0.04 -5.24
C GLY A 217 19.04 0.67 -3.85
N THR A 218 20.23 0.72 -3.25
CA THR A 218 20.45 1.44 -1.98
C THR A 218 20.23 2.95 -2.15
N TYR A 219 20.76 3.54 -3.23
CA TYR A 219 20.56 4.95 -3.54
C TYR A 219 19.08 5.29 -3.70
N LEU A 220 18.32 4.52 -4.49
CA LEU A 220 16.89 4.74 -4.70
C LEU A 220 16.11 4.67 -3.37
N ARG A 221 16.43 3.69 -2.54
CA ARG A 221 15.81 3.51 -1.23
C ARG A 221 16.10 4.68 -0.29
N LEU A 222 17.35 5.10 -0.16
CA LEU A 222 17.73 6.26 0.65
C LEU A 222 17.11 7.55 0.13
N SER A 223 17.04 7.71 -1.20
CA SER A 223 16.39 8.86 -1.82
C SER A 223 14.91 8.94 -1.45
N ARG A 224 14.16 7.82 -1.42
CA ARG A 224 12.75 7.82 -1.00
C ARG A 224 12.57 8.22 0.47
N TYR A 225 13.45 7.78 1.38
CA TYR A 225 13.42 8.26 2.77
C TYR A 225 13.67 9.76 2.86
N LEU A 226 14.67 10.27 2.11
CA LEU A 226 14.97 11.68 2.06
C LEU A 226 13.80 12.49 1.48
N ILE A 227 13.20 12.04 0.39
CA ILE A 227 12.04 12.66 -0.25
C ILE A 227 10.83 12.68 0.69
N SER A 228 10.57 11.60 1.43
CA SER A 228 9.49 11.54 2.42
C SER A 228 9.69 12.55 3.55
N LEU A 229 10.93 12.67 4.04
CA LEU A 229 11.28 13.68 5.05
C LEU A 229 11.14 15.10 4.47
N PHE A 230 11.64 15.32 3.25
CA PHE A 230 11.54 16.59 2.56
C PHE A 230 10.07 17.02 2.39
N THR A 231 9.22 16.10 1.94
CA THR A 231 7.77 16.33 1.79
C THR A 231 7.13 16.81 3.09
N LEU A 232 7.57 16.29 4.24
CA LEU A 232 7.01 16.64 5.53
C LEU A 232 7.50 18.00 6.06
N VAL A 233 8.79 18.31 5.87
CA VAL A 233 9.47 19.35 6.65
C VAL A 233 9.70 20.64 5.89
N VAL A 234 9.83 20.61 4.56
CA VAL A 234 10.33 21.76 3.78
C VAL A 234 9.46 23.01 3.90
N THR A 235 8.15 22.91 3.69
CA THR A 235 7.27 24.09 3.77
C THR A 235 7.12 24.65 5.18
N PRO A 236 6.98 23.83 6.26
CA PRO A 236 7.01 24.34 7.63
C PRO A 236 8.35 24.97 8.02
N LEU A 237 9.47 24.40 7.56
CA LEU A 237 10.79 24.96 7.80
C LEU A 237 10.98 26.31 7.10
N TRP A 238 10.48 26.41 5.85
CA TRP A 238 10.50 27.67 5.13
C TRP A 238 9.63 28.74 5.82
N LEU A 239 8.43 28.37 6.29
CA LEU A 239 7.57 29.27 7.08
C LEU A 239 8.28 29.74 8.37
N LEU A 240 8.99 28.83 9.04
CA LEU A 240 9.80 29.16 10.22
C LEU A 240 10.93 30.14 9.89
N ALA A 241 11.61 29.93 8.76
CA ALA A 241 12.65 30.82 8.27
C ALA A 241 12.12 32.23 7.94
N LEU A 242 10.92 32.31 7.36
CA LEU A 242 10.23 33.60 7.11
C LEU A 242 9.85 34.33 8.39
N GLN A 243 9.50 33.60 9.45
CA GLN A 243 9.21 34.21 10.76
C GLN A 243 10.48 34.69 11.48
N ASN A 244 11.66 34.13 11.14
CA ASN A 244 12.94 34.41 11.79
C ASN A 244 14.06 34.62 10.76
N PRO A 245 14.02 35.69 9.94
CA PRO A 245 15.00 35.93 8.87
C PRO A 245 16.46 36.00 9.36
N GLN A 246 16.65 36.41 10.61
CA GLN A 246 17.95 36.54 11.25
C GLN A 246 18.68 35.20 11.45
N TRP A 247 17.99 34.07 11.38
CA TRP A 247 18.58 32.73 11.52
C TRP A 247 19.08 32.17 10.19
N VAL A 248 18.67 32.80 9.09
CA VAL A 248 19.01 32.31 7.75
C VAL A 248 20.42 32.84 7.36
N PRO A 249 21.36 31.94 7.04
CA PRO A 249 22.67 32.35 6.55
C PRO A 249 22.58 33.27 5.31
N GLU A 250 23.50 34.19 5.14
CA GLU A 250 23.51 35.16 4.02
C GLU A 250 23.37 34.48 2.65
N LEU A 251 24.00 33.31 2.48
CA LEU A 251 23.89 32.51 1.25
C LEU A 251 22.47 32.12 0.87
N PHE A 252 21.57 31.97 1.84
CA PHE A 252 20.17 31.56 1.64
C PHE A 252 19.15 32.67 1.90
N GLN A 253 19.57 33.89 2.16
CA GLN A 253 18.67 35.02 2.43
C GLN A 253 17.69 35.30 1.29
N PHE A 254 18.08 35.02 0.04
CA PHE A 254 17.20 35.14 -1.13
C PHE A 254 15.93 34.28 -1.01
N THR A 255 15.94 33.23 -0.19
CA THR A 255 14.78 32.36 0.02
C THR A 255 13.71 32.93 0.93
N VAL A 256 14.06 33.93 1.74
CA VAL A 256 13.17 34.60 2.72
C VAL A 256 12.91 36.05 2.36
N GLN A 257 13.61 36.62 1.36
CA GLN A 257 13.33 37.96 0.84
C GLN A 257 12.20 37.88 -0.18
N ILE A 258 11.05 38.45 0.15
CA ILE A 258 9.88 38.52 -0.72
C ILE A 258 9.84 39.93 -1.30
N GLU A 259 10.19 40.08 -2.57
CA GLU A 259 10.26 41.38 -3.27
C GLU A 259 8.89 41.82 -3.82
N GLU A 260 7.98 40.86 -4.02
CA GLU A 260 6.65 41.10 -4.63
C GLU A 260 5.63 41.52 -3.58
N PRO A 261 4.65 42.40 -3.94
CA PRO A 261 3.55 42.74 -3.05
C PRO A 261 2.68 41.49 -2.80
N VAL A 262 2.59 41.06 -1.55
CA VAL A 262 1.83 39.89 -1.13
C VAL A 262 0.53 40.33 -0.47
N TYR A 263 -0.62 40.09 -1.11
CA TYR A 263 -1.92 40.40 -0.54
C TYR A 263 -2.44 39.33 0.41
N ILE A 264 -2.06 38.06 0.15
CA ILE A 264 -2.46 36.91 0.97
C ILE A 264 -1.28 36.49 1.84
N PRO A 265 -1.43 36.32 3.16
CA PRO A 265 -0.37 35.81 4.02
C PRO A 265 0.16 34.46 3.52
N ILE A 266 1.49 34.24 3.61
CA ILE A 266 2.17 33.05 3.05
C ILE A 266 1.56 31.73 3.53
N PHE A 267 1.19 31.64 4.80
CA PHE A 267 0.51 30.44 5.33
C PHE A 267 -0.74 30.11 4.53
N TRP A 268 -1.59 31.07 4.24
CA TRP A 268 -2.82 30.84 3.46
C TRP A 268 -2.52 30.52 2.00
N GLN A 269 -1.47 31.10 1.43
CA GLN A 269 -1.04 30.71 0.09
C GLN A 269 -0.65 29.22 0.05
N LEU A 270 0.10 28.71 1.02
CA LEU A 270 0.49 27.31 1.11
C LEU A 270 -0.73 26.39 1.24
N ILE A 271 -1.70 26.76 2.10
CA ILE A 271 -2.92 25.96 2.27
C ILE A 271 -3.79 25.96 1.00
N LEU A 272 -3.95 27.13 0.35
CA LEU A 272 -4.71 27.22 -0.90
C LEU A 272 -4.05 26.40 -2.03
N LEU A 273 -2.73 26.42 -2.12
CA LEU A 273 -1.98 25.60 -3.09
C LEU A 273 -2.13 24.10 -2.80
N GLU A 274 -2.15 23.67 -1.54
CA GLU A 274 -2.46 22.28 -1.18
C GLU A 274 -3.82 21.83 -1.70
N ILE A 275 -4.83 22.67 -1.51
CA ILE A 275 -6.21 22.40 -1.98
C ILE A 275 -6.26 22.41 -3.51
N ALA A 276 -5.60 23.37 -4.15
CA ALA A 276 -5.56 23.48 -5.61
C ALA A 276 -4.90 22.25 -6.27
N ILE A 277 -3.78 21.77 -5.71
CA ILE A 277 -3.08 20.58 -6.18
C ILE A 277 -3.96 19.33 -6.02
N ASP A 278 -4.67 19.19 -4.90
CA ASP A 278 -5.63 18.09 -4.74
C ASP A 278 -6.80 18.21 -5.73
N GLY A 279 -7.28 19.42 -5.96
CA GLY A 279 -8.32 19.70 -6.96
C GLY A 279 -7.88 19.25 -8.36
N LEU A 280 -6.64 19.56 -8.75
CA LEU A 280 -6.06 19.12 -10.02
C LEU A 280 -5.95 17.59 -10.09
N ARG A 281 -5.53 16.95 -8.99
CA ARG A 281 -5.45 15.49 -8.91
C ARG A 281 -6.82 14.84 -9.07
N LEU A 282 -7.82 15.32 -8.35
CA LEU A 282 -9.20 14.82 -8.46
C LEU A 282 -9.77 15.06 -9.87
N ALA A 283 -9.51 16.25 -10.45
CA ALA A 283 -9.90 16.55 -11.82
C ALA A 283 -9.26 15.57 -12.83
N SER A 284 -7.98 15.24 -12.66
CA SER A 284 -7.27 14.30 -13.55
C SER A 284 -7.85 12.88 -13.51
N LEU A 285 -8.38 12.44 -12.37
CA LEU A 285 -9.03 11.13 -12.24
C LEU A 285 -10.37 11.05 -12.96
N ASN A 286 -11.11 12.18 -13.02
CA ASN A 286 -12.45 12.26 -13.62
C ASN A 286 -12.42 12.73 -15.08
N THR A 287 -11.25 13.11 -15.61
CA THR A 287 -11.12 13.65 -16.96
C THR A 287 -10.65 12.55 -17.92
N PRO A 288 -11.29 12.38 -19.09
CA PRO A 288 -10.80 11.48 -20.14
C PRO A 288 -9.34 11.80 -20.51
N SER A 289 -8.56 10.78 -20.84
CA SER A 289 -7.13 10.90 -21.14
C SER A 289 -6.82 11.92 -22.25
N SER A 290 -7.74 12.07 -23.22
CA SER A 290 -7.64 13.06 -24.30
C SER A 290 -7.64 14.52 -23.84
N LEU A 291 -8.27 14.82 -22.71
CA LEU A 291 -8.37 16.16 -22.14
C LEU A 291 -7.36 16.45 -21.04
N THR A 292 -6.70 15.44 -20.49
CA THR A 292 -5.76 15.57 -19.38
C THR A 292 -4.59 16.50 -19.72
N THR A 293 -4.08 16.42 -20.95
CA THR A 293 -2.99 17.31 -21.42
C THR A 293 -3.44 18.76 -21.45
N ALA A 294 -4.64 19.06 -22.00
CA ALA A 294 -5.18 20.40 -22.05
C ALA A 294 -5.41 20.97 -20.62
N LEU A 295 -5.96 20.17 -19.73
CA LEU A 295 -6.15 20.54 -18.32
C LEU A 295 -4.82 20.89 -17.65
N SER A 296 -3.78 20.10 -17.87
CA SER A 296 -2.45 20.33 -17.30
C SER A 296 -1.83 21.64 -17.79
N VAL A 297 -1.98 21.96 -19.08
CA VAL A 297 -1.48 23.22 -19.66
C VAL A 297 -2.24 24.43 -19.06
N ILE A 298 -3.57 24.37 -19.00
CA ILE A 298 -4.40 25.44 -18.43
C ILE A 298 -4.03 25.64 -16.95
N ALA A 299 -3.93 24.55 -16.18
CA ALA A 299 -3.55 24.61 -14.78
C ALA A 299 -2.15 25.23 -14.59
N GLY A 300 -1.18 24.86 -15.44
CA GLY A 300 0.17 25.44 -15.41
C GLY A 300 0.15 26.95 -15.66
N ILE A 301 -0.59 27.43 -16.63
CA ILE A 301 -0.70 28.88 -16.95
C ILE A 301 -1.44 29.63 -15.82
N VAL A 302 -2.58 29.11 -15.37
CA VAL A 302 -3.40 29.78 -14.36
C VAL A 302 -2.69 29.85 -12.99
N LEU A 303 -2.06 28.75 -12.57
CA LEU A 303 -1.39 28.68 -11.26
C LEU A 303 0.02 29.29 -11.25
N SER A 304 0.60 29.65 -12.39
CA SER A 304 1.90 30.29 -12.43
C SER A 304 1.78 31.80 -12.73
N ASP A 305 1.77 32.19 -13.99
CA ASP A 305 1.88 33.57 -14.41
C ASP A 305 0.75 34.45 -13.92
N PHE A 306 -0.50 33.99 -14.04
CA PHE A 306 -1.65 34.82 -13.62
C PHE A 306 -1.74 34.95 -12.11
N ALA A 307 -1.46 33.88 -11.36
CA ALA A 307 -1.52 33.87 -9.93
C ALA A 307 -0.49 34.81 -9.28
N VAL A 308 0.73 34.86 -9.83
CA VAL A 308 1.78 35.77 -9.38
C VAL A 308 1.48 37.21 -9.81
N LYS A 309 1.15 37.45 -11.08
CA LYS A 309 0.84 38.79 -11.59
C LYS A 309 -0.37 39.43 -10.92
N SER A 310 -1.32 38.62 -10.45
CA SER A 310 -2.48 39.09 -9.69
C SER A 310 -2.19 39.38 -8.21
N GLY A 311 -0.98 39.05 -7.71
CA GLY A 311 -0.57 39.20 -6.31
C GLY A 311 -1.22 38.19 -5.34
N TRP A 312 -1.85 37.12 -5.86
CA TRP A 312 -2.45 36.09 -5.01
C TRP A 312 -1.38 35.18 -4.41
N PHE A 313 -0.36 34.84 -5.20
CA PHE A 313 0.73 33.98 -4.78
C PHE A 313 2.07 34.62 -5.09
N ASN A 314 3.06 34.40 -4.24
CA ASN A 314 4.43 34.73 -4.58
C ASN A 314 5.12 33.56 -5.29
N MET A 315 6.17 33.85 -6.05
CA MET A 315 6.90 32.87 -6.83
C MET A 315 7.54 31.80 -5.95
N GLN A 316 8.01 32.15 -4.76
CA GLN A 316 8.64 31.23 -3.81
C GLN A 316 7.64 30.22 -3.23
N SER A 317 6.42 30.65 -2.88
CA SER A 317 5.35 29.73 -2.44
C SER A 317 5.02 28.69 -3.51
N LEU A 318 4.90 29.12 -4.77
CA LEU A 318 4.68 28.22 -5.90
C LEU A 318 5.83 27.23 -6.09
N LEU A 319 7.08 27.71 -6.01
CA LEU A 319 8.27 26.89 -6.15
C LEU A 319 8.35 25.79 -5.09
N TYR A 320 8.21 26.16 -3.80
CA TYR A 320 8.24 25.18 -2.71
C TYR A 320 7.10 24.19 -2.78
N MET A 321 5.89 24.65 -3.12
CA MET A 321 4.74 23.76 -3.29
C MET A 321 4.88 22.84 -4.49
N ALA A 322 5.48 23.28 -5.59
CA ALA A 322 5.79 22.43 -6.75
C ALA A 322 6.76 21.30 -6.36
N PHE A 323 7.86 21.61 -5.68
CA PHE A 323 8.80 20.59 -5.19
C PHE A 323 8.15 19.59 -4.25
N VAL A 324 7.37 20.08 -3.29
CA VAL A 324 6.66 19.21 -2.33
C VAL A 324 5.62 18.34 -3.03
N SER A 325 4.93 18.85 -4.06
CA SER A 325 3.97 18.08 -4.84
C SER A 325 4.64 16.95 -5.61
N ILE A 326 5.74 17.25 -6.31
CA ILE A 326 6.55 16.24 -7.00
C ILE A 326 7.04 15.18 -6.01
N ALA A 327 7.56 15.60 -4.86
CA ALA A 327 8.01 14.72 -3.80
C ALA A 327 6.86 13.86 -3.22
N ASN A 328 5.66 14.40 -3.14
CA ASN A 328 4.48 13.65 -2.68
C ASN A 328 4.01 12.63 -3.71
N TYR A 329 4.06 12.96 -5.02
CA TYR A 329 3.71 12.03 -6.09
C TYR A 329 4.73 10.90 -6.28
N SER A 330 5.98 11.07 -5.85
CA SER A 330 7.01 10.04 -5.89
C SER A 330 6.90 9.03 -4.72
N GLN A 331 5.92 9.17 -3.82
CA GLN A 331 5.72 8.20 -2.74
C GLN A 331 5.16 6.87 -3.27
N PRO A 332 5.70 5.72 -2.82
CA PRO A 332 5.24 4.40 -3.27
C PRO A 332 3.80 4.08 -2.83
N SER A 333 3.33 4.69 -1.75
CA SER A 333 1.97 4.52 -1.24
C SER A 333 1.21 5.84 -1.24
N TYR A 334 0.04 5.87 -1.88
CA TYR A 334 -0.86 7.03 -1.83
C TYR A 334 -1.31 7.36 -0.40
N GLU A 335 -1.57 6.34 0.41
CA GLU A 335 -1.95 6.53 1.82
C GLU A 335 -0.83 7.21 2.61
N LEU A 336 0.42 6.81 2.37
CA LEU A 336 1.59 7.47 2.97
C LEU A 336 1.71 8.92 2.49
N GLY A 337 1.50 9.18 1.21
CA GLY A 337 1.49 10.53 0.65
C GLY A 337 0.47 11.44 1.35
N TYR A 338 -0.77 10.98 1.53
CA TYR A 338 -1.78 11.73 2.27
C TYR A 338 -1.44 11.87 3.76
N ALA A 339 -0.88 10.83 4.39
CA ALA A 339 -0.43 10.92 5.78
C ALA A 339 0.62 12.02 5.95
N LEU A 340 1.63 12.06 5.10
CA LEU A 340 2.67 13.10 5.13
C LEU A 340 2.07 14.49 4.88
N LYS A 341 1.10 14.61 3.97
CA LYS A 341 0.40 15.86 3.71
C LYS A 341 -0.35 16.38 4.95
N PHE A 342 -1.19 15.55 5.59
CA PHE A 342 -1.93 15.95 6.78
C PHE A 342 -0.99 16.35 7.93
N LEU A 343 0.09 15.61 8.11
CA LEU A 343 1.09 15.92 9.14
C LEU A 343 1.88 17.19 8.81
N ARG A 344 2.16 17.48 7.54
CA ARG A 344 2.75 18.74 7.09
C ARG A 344 1.83 19.93 7.37
N VAL A 345 0.55 19.82 7.05
CA VAL A 345 -0.44 20.87 7.36
C VAL A 345 -0.52 21.11 8.86
N LEU A 346 -0.57 20.05 9.66
CA LEU A 346 -0.52 20.17 11.12
C LEU A 346 0.75 20.89 11.58
N LEU A 347 1.90 20.53 11.03
CA LEU A 347 3.19 21.15 11.37
C LEU A 347 3.23 22.64 10.94
N LEU A 348 2.64 22.98 9.78
CA LEU A 348 2.47 24.38 9.35
C LEU A 348 1.64 25.20 10.34
N VAL A 349 0.52 24.66 10.80
CA VAL A 349 -0.35 25.33 11.79
C VAL A 349 0.39 25.55 13.11
N LEU A 350 1.06 24.52 13.62
CA LEU A 350 1.82 24.63 14.87
C LEU A 350 2.98 25.61 14.74
N THR A 351 3.68 25.63 13.62
CA THR A 351 4.76 26.60 13.34
C THR A 351 4.24 28.01 13.26
N LEU A 352 3.09 28.23 12.61
CA LEU A 352 2.47 29.55 12.55
C LEU A 352 2.13 30.09 13.94
N LEU A 353 1.55 29.27 14.82
CA LEU A 353 1.05 29.69 16.13
C LEU A 353 2.16 29.84 17.18
N PHE A 354 3.16 28.97 17.17
CA PHE A 354 4.15 28.86 18.25
C PHE A 354 5.59 28.99 17.75
N ASN A 355 5.80 29.39 16.49
CA ASN A 355 7.11 29.59 15.88
C ASN A 355 7.98 28.32 16.06
N LEU A 356 9.26 28.45 16.47
CA LEU A 356 10.19 27.36 16.69
C LEU A 356 9.65 26.27 17.63
N TRP A 357 9.03 26.66 18.73
CA TRP A 357 8.50 25.71 19.69
C TRP A 357 7.34 24.89 19.11
N GLY A 358 6.52 25.49 18.25
CA GLY A 358 5.48 24.81 17.52
C GLY A 358 6.03 23.79 16.51
N PHE A 359 7.08 24.18 15.79
CA PHE A 359 7.76 23.29 14.85
C PHE A 359 8.36 22.07 15.57
N LEU A 360 9.09 22.28 16.66
CA LEU A 360 9.70 21.20 17.44
C LEU A 360 8.64 20.30 18.11
N ALA A 361 7.62 20.90 18.73
CA ALA A 361 6.51 20.15 19.33
C ALA A 361 5.76 19.34 18.29
N GLY A 362 5.55 19.88 17.08
CA GLY A 362 4.94 19.16 15.97
C GLY A 362 5.75 17.96 15.50
N LEU A 363 7.07 18.09 15.38
CA LEU A 363 7.95 16.96 15.04
C LEU A 363 7.89 15.87 16.12
N VAL A 364 7.93 16.25 17.40
CA VAL A 364 7.82 15.31 18.52
C VAL A 364 6.46 14.61 18.49
N LEU A 365 5.37 15.34 18.24
CA LEU A 365 4.03 14.77 18.11
C LEU A 365 3.94 13.74 16.99
N ILE A 366 4.49 14.05 15.80
CA ILE A 366 4.54 13.14 14.67
C ILE A 366 5.30 11.86 15.04
N PHE A 367 6.45 12.01 15.69
CA PHE A 367 7.26 10.88 16.14
C PHE A 367 6.52 10.00 17.16
N ILE A 368 5.81 10.61 18.11
CA ILE A 368 4.95 9.91 19.07
C ILE A 368 3.83 9.17 18.35
N LEU A 369 3.15 9.79 17.38
CA LEU A 369 2.10 9.15 16.59
C LEU A 369 2.62 7.91 15.85
N MET A 370 3.85 7.97 15.33
CA MET A 370 4.50 6.81 14.68
C MET A 370 4.81 5.69 15.67
N ILE A 371 5.30 6.00 16.87
CA ILE A 371 5.60 5.00 17.92
C ILE A 371 4.32 4.33 18.43
N LEU A 372 3.28 5.12 18.68
CA LEU A 372 1.99 4.62 19.17
C LEU A 372 1.21 3.82 18.10
N ASN A 373 1.63 3.92 16.86
CA ASN A 373 1.09 3.13 15.77
C ASN A 373 1.65 1.70 15.86
N LYS A 374 0.79 0.72 16.20
CA LYS A 374 1.18 -0.69 16.26
C LYS A 374 0.77 -1.42 15.00
N THR A 375 1.62 -2.30 14.53
CA THR A 375 1.33 -3.23 13.44
C THR A 375 0.35 -4.32 13.91
N ILE A 376 -0.20 -5.12 13.00
CA ILE A 376 -1.08 -6.25 13.36
C ILE A 376 -0.37 -7.27 14.24
N SER A 377 0.94 -7.47 14.05
CA SER A 377 1.75 -8.34 14.90
C SER A 377 1.92 -7.82 16.33
N GLY A 378 1.55 -6.55 16.59
CA GLY A 378 1.75 -5.89 17.89
C GLY A 378 3.13 -5.22 18.05
N LYS A 379 4.03 -5.39 17.07
CA LYS A 379 5.32 -4.68 17.02
C LYS A 379 5.10 -3.19 16.71
N SER A 380 6.08 -2.35 17.06
CA SER A 380 6.05 -0.93 16.70
C SER A 380 6.06 -0.75 15.18
N TYR A 381 5.35 0.27 14.69
CA TYR A 381 5.37 0.67 13.29
C TYR A 381 6.75 1.10 12.80
N LEU A 382 7.60 1.60 13.72
CA LEU A 382 8.99 1.98 13.48
C LEU A 382 9.98 0.80 13.62
N TYR A 383 9.50 -0.45 13.75
CA TYR A 383 10.42 -1.58 13.71
C TYR A 383 11.14 -1.63 12.35
N PRO A 384 12.47 -1.83 12.30
CA PRO A 384 13.41 -2.24 13.35
C PRO A 384 14.15 -1.09 14.07
N LEU A 385 13.68 0.15 13.98
CA LEU A 385 14.26 1.28 14.71
C LEU A 385 13.86 1.23 16.20
N ILE A 386 12.60 0.89 16.48
CA ILE A 386 12.05 0.75 17.84
C ILE A 386 11.21 -0.55 17.91
N PRO A 387 11.61 -1.56 18.72
CA PRO A 387 12.91 -1.68 19.42
C PRO A 387 14.07 -1.81 18.43
N PHE A 388 15.26 -1.32 18.83
CA PHE A 388 16.39 -1.25 17.94
C PHE A 388 16.96 -2.63 17.59
N ASN A 389 17.01 -2.95 16.29
CA ASN A 389 17.67 -4.11 15.74
C ASN A 389 18.57 -3.68 14.56
N GLY A 390 19.85 -3.48 14.84
CA GLY A 390 20.78 -2.94 13.84
C GLY A 390 20.98 -3.84 12.61
N LYS A 391 20.85 -5.17 12.75
CA LYS A 391 20.98 -6.10 11.61
C LYS A 391 19.79 -5.95 10.64
N GLU A 392 18.58 -5.91 11.18
CA GLU A 392 17.37 -5.74 10.37
C GLU A 392 17.27 -4.32 9.81
N LEU A 393 17.66 -3.30 10.59
CA LEU A 393 17.69 -1.92 10.11
C LEU A 393 18.66 -1.76 8.92
N LYS A 394 19.84 -2.39 9.00
CA LYS A 394 20.79 -2.39 7.88
C LYS A 394 20.19 -3.02 6.62
N LYS A 395 19.47 -4.13 6.73
CA LYS A 395 18.78 -4.77 5.60
C LYS A 395 17.71 -3.85 4.99
N LYS A 396 16.97 -3.09 5.84
CA LYS A 396 15.93 -2.16 5.38
C LYS A 396 16.49 -0.88 4.75
N LEU A 397 17.68 -0.44 5.13
CA LEU A 397 18.33 0.75 4.57
C LEU A 397 19.22 0.44 3.38
N ILE A 398 19.96 -0.66 3.46
CA ILE A 398 20.99 -1.03 2.47
C ILE A 398 20.57 -2.33 1.79
N ARG A 399 20.46 -2.29 0.46
CA ARG A 399 20.27 -3.50 -0.33
C ARG A 399 21.57 -4.34 -0.30
N THR A 400 21.51 -5.51 0.33
CA THR A 400 22.58 -6.49 0.31
C THR A 400 22.46 -7.39 -0.93
N ARG A 401 23.60 -7.93 -1.40
CA ARG A 401 23.56 -8.97 -2.44
C ARG A 401 22.84 -10.21 -1.90
N LEU A 402 22.13 -10.91 -2.78
CA LEU A 402 21.65 -12.25 -2.46
C LEU A 402 22.87 -13.11 -2.07
N HIS A 403 22.86 -13.66 -0.86
CA HIS A 403 23.87 -14.63 -0.46
C HIS A 403 23.55 -15.94 -1.17
N VAL A 404 24.34 -16.26 -2.20
CA VAL A 404 24.38 -17.62 -2.75
C VAL A 404 25.09 -18.46 -1.69
N LYS A 405 24.36 -19.35 -1.01
CA LYS A 405 25.00 -20.41 -0.25
C LYS A 405 25.60 -21.37 -1.28
N TYR A 406 26.92 -21.37 -1.45
CA TYR A 406 27.64 -22.41 -2.14
C TYR A 406 27.68 -23.67 -1.27
#